data_a510633a4adfc614ede5fb800cc0b857
#
_entry.id   a510633a4adfc614ede5fb800cc0b857
#
_cell.length_a   1.000
_cell.length_b   1.000
_cell.length_c   1.000
_cell.angle_alpha   90.00
_cell.angle_beta   90.00
_cell.angle_gamma   90.00
#
_symmetry.space_group_name_H-M   'P 1'
#
loop_
_entity.id
_entity.type
_entity.pdbx_description
1 polymer ?
#
loop_
_entity_poly.entity_id
_entity_poly.type
_entity_poly.pdbx_seq_one_letter_code
_entity_poly.pdbx_strand_id
1 'polypeptide(L)'
;FRNYGRLELSLTPGATLLHGDNAQGKTNLLEAIYYLATTRSPHADNDQQLINWAALQPEEPIIAGRLVVQISTLDGPRELQMRLVKEQQRGQSSFRREALVDGRKVRLMDLLGVLQVALFLPEDVQIITGPPAKRRRYLDIALCQADRSYCRSLSAYNKVLEQRNALLRQIAESGSGRDLLPIYTDKLAALAGEIFSRRAGFVAELAADAQRLHYEQLTEGQETLRLRYLPRLDATGNGRNDEVSIQAAAEAGRWLQEQEKVQSIVDRFATKLAQNESSDIASGSTRLGPHRDDWRFWTDKRNLSSYGSRGQQRTAMLALKLAEINWMAAQSGETPILLLDEVVAELDGRRRALLLEAVQSVSQALLTATDPGMFTEDFLARATLFWVDGGRVSRQEKLEAPT
;
A
#
# COMPACT_ATOMS: atom_id res chain seq x y z
N PHE A 1 -6.18 -4.92 20.46
CA PHE A 1 -5.79 -4.13 19.29
C PHE A 1 -6.60 -2.84 19.28
N ARG A 2 -5.97 -1.67 19.26
CA ARG A 2 -6.64 -0.36 19.29
C ARG A 2 -7.64 -0.29 20.44
N ASN A 3 -8.93 0.00 20.17
CA ASN A 3 -10.00 0.02 21.17
C ASN A 3 -10.61 -1.35 21.47
N TYR A 4 -10.22 -2.41 20.73
CA TYR A 4 -10.72 -3.76 20.97
C TYR A 4 -9.90 -4.48 22.05
N GLY A 5 -10.51 -4.78 23.18
CA GLY A 5 -9.92 -5.65 24.21
C GLY A 5 -9.99 -7.11 23.80
N ARG A 6 -11.17 -7.56 23.36
CA ARG A 6 -11.42 -8.89 22.78
C ARG A 6 -12.54 -8.79 21.76
N LEU A 7 -12.35 -9.38 20.58
CA LEU A 7 -13.37 -9.51 19.55
C LEU A 7 -13.20 -10.85 18.86
N GLU A 8 -14.30 -11.58 18.70
CA GLU A 8 -14.42 -12.74 17.84
C GLU A 8 -15.57 -12.48 16.88
N LEU A 9 -15.28 -12.52 15.58
CA LEU A 9 -16.24 -12.14 14.53
C LEU A 9 -16.10 -13.10 13.35
N SER A 10 -17.23 -13.66 12.91
CA SER A 10 -17.32 -14.41 11.67
C SER A 10 -17.90 -13.54 10.57
N LEU A 11 -17.14 -13.41 9.48
CA LEU A 11 -17.52 -12.63 8.31
C LEU A 11 -17.93 -13.58 7.18
N THR A 12 -19.14 -13.43 6.68
CA THR A 12 -19.66 -14.21 5.55
C THR A 12 -19.16 -13.66 4.22
N PRO A 13 -19.11 -14.47 3.13
CA PRO A 13 -18.91 -13.97 1.79
C PRO A 13 -19.92 -12.85 1.43
N GLY A 14 -19.54 -12.00 0.47
CA GLY A 14 -20.33 -10.84 0.05
C GLY A 14 -20.01 -9.57 0.83
N ALA A 15 -20.94 -8.63 0.81
CA ALA A 15 -20.78 -7.34 1.45
C ALA A 15 -21.12 -7.39 2.94
N THR A 16 -20.25 -6.83 3.77
CA THR A 16 -20.48 -6.58 5.21
C THR A 16 -20.43 -5.10 5.46
N LEU A 17 -21.47 -4.53 6.06
CA LEU A 17 -21.53 -3.13 6.47
C LEU A 17 -21.39 -3.02 7.99
N LEU A 18 -20.32 -2.36 8.41
CA LEU A 18 -20.06 -1.98 9.80
C LEU A 18 -20.55 -0.55 10.00
N HIS A 19 -21.58 -0.34 10.79
CA HIS A 19 -22.15 1.00 11.01
C HIS A 19 -22.22 1.35 12.49
N GLY A 20 -22.35 2.62 12.80
CA GLY A 20 -22.35 3.18 14.15
C GLY A 20 -21.69 4.54 14.18
N ASP A 21 -21.70 5.20 15.32
CA ASP A 21 -21.13 6.54 15.50
C ASP A 21 -19.63 6.61 15.20
N ASN A 22 -19.12 7.82 15.06
CA ASN A 22 -17.68 8.04 14.89
C ASN A 22 -16.90 7.60 16.13
N ALA A 23 -15.65 7.18 15.91
CA ALA A 23 -14.73 6.72 16.96
C ALA A 23 -15.15 5.43 17.72
N GLN A 24 -16.15 4.68 17.26
CA GLN A 24 -16.57 3.42 17.90
C GLN A 24 -15.68 2.23 17.58
N GLY A 25 -14.81 2.32 16.55
CA GLY A 25 -13.85 1.27 16.20
C GLY A 25 -14.02 0.66 14.82
N LYS A 26 -14.95 1.15 13.99
CA LYS A 26 -15.18 0.66 12.62
C LYS A 26 -13.87 0.61 11.81
N THR A 27 -13.17 1.74 11.70
CA THR A 27 -11.86 1.87 11.05
C THR A 27 -10.81 0.93 11.66
N ASN A 28 -10.80 0.78 12.98
CA ASN A 28 -9.83 -0.09 13.67
C ASN A 28 -9.99 -1.57 13.31
N LEU A 29 -11.21 -2.02 12.99
CA LEU A 29 -11.44 -3.38 12.53
C LEU A 29 -10.89 -3.59 11.11
N LEU A 30 -11.15 -2.65 10.19
CA LEU A 30 -10.57 -2.68 8.86
C LEU A 30 -9.03 -2.61 8.93
N GLU A 31 -8.49 -1.74 9.79
CA GLU A 31 -7.05 -1.64 10.04
C GLU A 31 -6.43 -2.95 10.52
N ALA A 32 -7.13 -3.71 11.37
CA ALA A 32 -6.66 -5.00 11.86
C ALA A 32 -6.49 -6.02 10.71
N ILE A 33 -7.48 -6.09 9.81
CA ILE A 33 -7.43 -6.98 8.62
C ILE A 33 -6.32 -6.53 7.67
N TYR A 34 -6.26 -5.24 7.38
CA TYR A 34 -5.22 -4.66 6.53
C TYR A 34 -3.82 -4.88 7.11
N TYR A 35 -3.65 -4.75 8.42
CA TYR A 35 -2.38 -4.98 9.11
C TYR A 35 -1.94 -6.44 9.04
N LEU A 36 -2.87 -7.40 9.16
CA LEU A 36 -2.58 -8.81 8.94
C LEU A 36 -2.12 -9.11 7.52
N ALA A 37 -2.74 -8.49 6.52
CA ALA A 37 -2.42 -8.69 5.10
C ALA A 37 -1.09 -8.04 4.68
N THR A 38 -0.80 -6.84 5.21
CA THR A 38 0.31 -5.99 4.70
C THR A 38 1.46 -5.81 5.69
N THR A 39 1.29 -6.25 6.93
CA THR A 39 2.19 -5.98 8.08
C THR A 39 2.45 -4.48 8.32
N ARG A 40 1.57 -3.61 7.81
CA ARG A 40 1.65 -2.15 7.90
C ARG A 40 0.30 -1.58 8.29
N SER A 41 0.30 -0.60 9.18
CA SER A 41 -0.89 0.20 9.46
C SER A 41 -0.94 1.40 8.48
N PRO A 42 -2.14 1.79 8.01
CA PRO A 42 -2.33 3.03 7.28
C PRO A 42 -2.30 4.26 8.20
N HIS A 43 -2.65 4.11 9.48
CA HIS A 43 -2.86 5.21 10.42
C HIS A 43 -1.81 5.31 11.53
N ALA A 44 -1.05 4.23 11.83
CA ALA A 44 -0.04 4.25 12.88
C ALA A 44 1.35 4.53 12.32
N ASP A 45 2.04 5.48 12.94
CA ASP A 45 3.47 5.74 12.65
C ASP A 45 4.37 4.69 13.30
N ASN A 46 3.92 4.11 14.43
CA ASN A 46 4.62 3.07 15.17
C ASN A 46 3.65 1.96 15.56
N ASP A 47 4.03 0.71 15.31
CA ASP A 47 3.21 -0.47 15.60
C ASP A 47 2.87 -0.65 17.09
N GLN A 48 3.61 -0.03 18.02
CA GLN A 48 3.24 0.00 19.43
C GLN A 48 1.88 0.66 19.68
N GLN A 49 1.49 1.63 18.83
CA GLN A 49 0.19 2.30 18.90
C GLN A 49 -0.99 1.38 18.57
N LEU A 50 -0.72 0.20 18.01
CA LEU A 50 -1.74 -0.79 17.68
C LEU A 50 -2.16 -1.65 18.88
N ILE A 51 -1.34 -1.68 19.94
CA ILE A 51 -1.70 -2.37 21.19
C ILE A 51 -2.83 -1.59 21.86
N ASN A 52 -3.81 -2.33 22.41
CA ASN A 52 -4.92 -1.71 23.15
C ASN A 52 -4.37 -0.85 24.28
N TRP A 53 -4.72 0.44 24.27
CA TRP A 53 -4.20 1.40 25.25
C TRP A 53 -4.66 1.10 26.68
N ALA A 54 -5.85 0.50 26.88
CA ALA A 54 -6.32 0.09 28.20
C ALA A 54 -5.51 -1.08 28.77
N ALA A 55 -4.81 -1.86 27.92
CA ALA A 55 -3.91 -2.91 28.35
C ALA A 55 -2.48 -2.39 28.63
N LEU A 56 -2.16 -1.15 28.26
CA LEU A 56 -0.84 -0.54 28.48
C LEU A 56 -0.68 -0.05 29.93
N GLN A 57 -0.67 -0.98 30.89
CA GLN A 57 -0.41 -0.65 32.30
C GLN A 57 1.10 -0.59 32.57
N PRO A 58 1.58 0.43 33.28
CA PRO A 58 3.04 0.60 33.56
C PRO A 58 3.65 -0.54 34.34
N GLU A 59 2.87 -1.26 35.14
CA GLU A 59 3.30 -2.31 36.03
C GLU A 59 3.40 -3.69 35.36
N GLU A 60 2.80 -3.86 34.20
CA GLU A 60 2.80 -5.14 33.48
C GLU A 60 4.12 -5.35 32.74
N PRO A 61 4.89 -6.40 33.09
CA PRO A 61 6.20 -6.64 32.48
C PRO A 61 6.10 -7.08 31.01
N ILE A 62 4.97 -7.67 30.59
CA ILE A 62 4.72 -8.12 29.23
C ILE A 62 3.29 -7.79 28.85
N ILE A 63 3.12 -7.02 27.79
CA ILE A 63 1.83 -6.71 27.20
C ILE A 63 1.80 -7.26 25.77
N ALA A 64 0.77 -8.05 25.44
CA ALA A 64 0.65 -8.65 24.13
C ALA A 64 -0.71 -8.34 23.48
N GLY A 65 -0.68 -7.86 22.23
CA GLY A 65 -1.81 -7.84 21.32
C GLY A 65 -1.76 -9.06 20.40
N ARG A 66 -2.89 -9.68 20.12
CA ARG A 66 -3.00 -10.82 19.21
C ARG A 66 -4.09 -10.58 18.18
N LEU A 67 -3.73 -10.70 16.91
CA LEU A 67 -4.65 -10.74 15.78
C LEU A 67 -4.61 -12.13 15.17
N VAL A 68 -5.76 -12.74 14.90
CA VAL A 68 -5.88 -14.03 14.23
C VAL A 68 -6.98 -13.92 13.19
N VAL A 69 -6.72 -14.43 11.99
CA VAL A 69 -7.73 -14.58 10.95
C VAL A 69 -7.64 -15.98 10.35
N GLN A 70 -8.79 -16.61 10.19
CA GLN A 70 -8.95 -17.81 9.38
C GLN A 70 -9.53 -17.40 8.04
N ILE A 71 -8.90 -17.82 6.97
CA ILE A 71 -9.28 -17.50 5.58
C ILE A 71 -9.41 -18.78 4.77
N SER A 72 -10.30 -18.76 3.79
CA SER A 72 -10.40 -19.78 2.75
C SER A 72 -9.70 -19.24 1.50
N THR A 73 -8.73 -19.99 0.98
CA THR A 73 -8.00 -19.67 -0.26
C THR A 73 -8.19 -20.82 -1.25
N LEU A 74 -7.78 -20.62 -2.52
CA LEU A 74 -7.79 -21.69 -3.53
C LEU A 74 -6.97 -22.91 -3.09
N ASP A 75 -5.92 -22.71 -2.31
CA ASP A 75 -5.05 -23.77 -1.77
C ASP A 75 -5.60 -24.42 -0.49
N GLY A 76 -6.80 -24.00 -0.02
CA GLY A 76 -7.45 -24.48 1.19
C GLY A 76 -7.46 -23.47 2.34
N PRO A 77 -7.95 -23.90 3.52
CA PRO A 77 -8.05 -23.01 4.68
C PRO A 77 -6.66 -22.69 5.23
N ARG A 78 -6.46 -21.44 5.64
CA ARG A 78 -5.23 -20.93 6.25
C ARG A 78 -5.53 -20.13 7.51
N GLU A 79 -4.64 -20.19 8.47
CA GLU A 79 -4.67 -19.33 9.65
C GLU A 79 -3.49 -18.39 9.66
N LEU A 80 -3.76 -17.09 9.74
CA LEU A 80 -2.75 -16.04 9.89
C LEU A 80 -2.84 -15.47 11.29
N GLN A 81 -1.68 -15.30 11.93
CA GLN A 81 -1.61 -14.69 13.24
C GLN A 81 -0.49 -13.66 13.30
N MET A 82 -0.79 -12.51 13.92
CA MET A 82 0.19 -11.50 14.31
C MET A 82 0.14 -11.28 15.82
N ARG A 83 1.30 -11.33 16.46
CA ARG A 83 1.49 -10.98 17.87
C ARG A 83 2.31 -9.71 17.96
N LEU A 84 1.82 -8.75 18.74
CA LEU A 84 2.48 -7.50 19.07
C LEU A 84 2.89 -7.59 20.53
N VAL A 85 4.18 -7.70 20.82
CA VAL A 85 4.66 -7.93 22.17
C VAL A 85 5.52 -6.76 22.61
N LYS A 86 5.11 -6.09 23.67
CA LYS A 86 5.88 -5.08 24.38
C LYS A 86 6.37 -5.68 25.69
N GLU A 87 7.67 -5.66 25.90
CA GLU A 87 8.32 -6.12 27.13
C GLU A 87 8.97 -4.94 27.83
N GLN A 88 8.79 -4.88 29.14
CA GLN A 88 9.42 -3.87 29.97
C GLN A 88 10.27 -4.57 31.04
N GLN A 89 11.59 -4.53 30.88
CA GLN A 89 12.53 -5.11 31.85
C GLN A 89 13.57 -4.07 32.28
N ARG A 90 13.73 -3.90 33.59
CA ARG A 90 14.78 -3.04 34.21
C ARG A 90 14.85 -1.62 33.61
N GLY A 91 13.70 -1.00 33.31
CA GLY A 91 13.63 0.35 32.73
C GLY A 91 13.87 0.44 31.22
N GLN A 92 14.14 -0.68 30.56
CA GLN A 92 14.20 -0.74 29.09
C GLN A 92 12.90 -1.33 28.52
N SER A 93 12.36 -0.65 27.52
CA SER A 93 11.18 -1.13 26.78
C SER A 93 11.61 -1.69 25.43
N SER A 94 11.26 -2.93 25.14
CA SER A 94 11.44 -3.55 23.84
C SER A 94 10.08 -3.85 23.21
N PHE A 95 10.02 -3.80 21.87
CA PHE A 95 8.83 -4.13 21.10
C PHE A 95 9.20 -5.08 19.96
N ARG A 96 8.44 -6.17 19.85
CA ARG A 96 8.62 -7.13 18.75
C ARG A 96 7.30 -7.56 18.15
N ARG A 97 7.36 -7.97 16.90
CA ARG A 97 6.27 -8.56 16.15
C ARG A 97 6.60 -10.00 15.84
N GLU A 98 5.61 -10.87 15.96
CA GLU A 98 5.74 -12.28 15.59
C GLU A 98 4.59 -12.65 14.66
N ALA A 99 4.95 -13.16 13.47
CA ALA A 99 3.98 -13.65 12.50
C ALA A 99 3.95 -15.18 12.51
N LEU A 100 2.75 -15.76 12.44
CA LEU A 100 2.57 -17.20 12.29
C LEU A 100 1.60 -17.44 11.11
N VAL A 101 1.86 -18.54 10.38
CA VAL A 101 0.98 -19.09 9.35
C VAL A 101 0.77 -20.55 9.69
N ASP A 102 -0.48 -20.97 9.85
CA ASP A 102 -0.88 -22.31 10.25
C ASP A 102 -0.13 -22.80 11.51
N GLY A 103 -0.04 -21.91 12.51
CA GLY A 103 0.65 -22.14 13.79
C GLY A 103 2.18 -22.14 13.73
N ARG A 104 2.80 -22.02 12.55
CA ARG A 104 4.26 -21.99 12.39
C ARG A 104 4.78 -20.56 12.31
N LYS A 105 5.81 -20.24 13.10
CA LYS A 105 6.46 -18.93 13.06
C LYS A 105 7.13 -18.70 11.70
N VAL A 106 6.84 -17.55 11.09
CA VAL A 106 7.36 -17.13 9.79
C VAL A 106 7.98 -15.72 9.89
N ARG A 107 8.76 -15.33 8.89
CA ARG A 107 9.20 -13.92 8.78
C ARG A 107 8.00 -13.06 8.36
N LEU A 108 7.98 -11.78 8.77
CA LEU A 108 6.90 -10.85 8.41
C LEU A 108 6.66 -10.77 6.88
N MET A 109 7.72 -10.86 6.09
CA MET A 109 7.62 -10.85 4.63
C MET A 109 6.95 -12.11 4.05
N ASP A 110 7.00 -13.23 4.75
CA ASP A 110 6.39 -14.48 4.29
C ASP A 110 4.88 -14.53 4.60
N LEU A 111 4.37 -13.57 5.41
CA LEU A 111 2.93 -13.36 5.62
C LEU A 111 2.28 -12.64 4.42
N LEU A 112 3.04 -11.79 3.72
CA LEU A 112 2.53 -11.01 2.59
C LEU A 112 2.07 -11.92 1.45
N GLY A 113 0.93 -11.58 0.85
CA GLY A 113 0.32 -12.31 -0.24
C GLY A 113 -0.37 -13.63 0.15
N VAL A 114 -0.49 -13.95 1.45
CA VAL A 114 -1.36 -15.05 1.91
C VAL A 114 -2.80 -14.56 2.02
N LEU A 115 -2.99 -13.35 2.50
CA LEU A 115 -4.25 -12.61 2.48
C LEU A 115 -4.02 -11.36 1.61
N GLN A 116 -4.84 -11.16 0.59
CA GLN A 116 -4.78 -9.98 -0.27
C GLN A 116 -5.94 -9.04 0.04
N VAL A 117 -5.63 -7.77 0.20
CA VAL A 117 -6.61 -6.73 0.50
C VAL A 117 -6.39 -5.49 -0.35
N ALA A 118 -7.48 -4.86 -0.78
CA ALA A 118 -7.47 -3.52 -1.36
C ALA A 118 -8.21 -2.58 -0.41
N LEU A 119 -7.47 -1.60 0.14
CA LEU A 119 -8.01 -0.64 1.11
C LEU A 119 -8.32 0.69 0.42
N PHE A 120 -9.50 1.21 0.67
CA PHE A 120 -9.96 2.53 0.24
C PHE A 120 -10.14 3.42 1.46
N LEU A 121 -9.44 4.55 1.48
CA LEU A 121 -9.52 5.56 2.52
C LEU A 121 -9.87 6.93 1.93
N PRO A 122 -10.55 7.80 2.67
CA PRO A 122 -10.81 9.18 2.25
C PRO A 122 -9.51 9.92 1.87
N GLU A 123 -8.44 9.70 2.61
CA GLU A 123 -7.13 10.29 2.39
C GLU A 123 -6.31 9.70 1.24
N ASP A 124 -6.78 8.67 0.55
CA ASP A 124 -6.07 8.08 -0.61
C ASP A 124 -5.84 9.09 -1.74
N VAL A 125 -6.63 10.17 -1.81
CA VAL A 125 -6.35 11.32 -2.68
C VAL A 125 -4.90 11.85 -2.49
N GLN A 126 -4.29 11.65 -1.34
CA GLN A 126 -2.90 11.99 -1.09
C GLN A 126 -1.89 11.13 -1.89
N ILE A 127 -2.31 10.03 -2.51
CA ILE A 127 -1.49 9.31 -3.50
C ILE A 127 -1.28 10.19 -4.72
N ILE A 128 -2.28 11.00 -5.10
CA ILE A 128 -2.17 11.96 -6.21
C ILE A 128 -1.48 13.25 -5.76
N THR A 129 -1.92 13.83 -4.64
CA THR A 129 -1.55 15.18 -4.22
C THR A 129 -0.35 15.24 -3.28
N GLY A 130 -0.06 14.15 -2.59
CA GLY A 130 0.97 14.06 -1.55
C GLY A 130 2.39 13.84 -2.09
N PRO A 131 3.35 13.62 -1.18
CA PRO A 131 4.75 13.45 -1.52
C PRO A 131 5.03 12.10 -2.22
N PRO A 132 6.14 12.01 -3.01
CA PRO A 132 6.55 10.78 -3.69
C PRO A 132 6.68 9.55 -2.77
N ALA A 133 7.00 9.76 -1.50
CA ALA A 133 7.11 8.67 -0.51
C ALA A 133 5.80 7.91 -0.32
N LYS A 134 4.63 8.60 -0.32
CA LYS A 134 3.31 7.96 -0.24
C LYS A 134 3.03 7.12 -1.49
N ARG A 135 3.37 7.65 -2.67
CA ARG A 135 3.20 6.95 -3.94
C ARG A 135 4.07 5.69 -4.02
N ARG A 136 5.35 5.77 -3.61
CA ARG A 136 6.21 4.58 -3.54
C ARG A 136 5.67 3.55 -2.56
N ARG A 137 5.24 3.99 -1.36
CA ARG A 137 4.65 3.10 -0.35
C ARG A 137 3.43 2.34 -0.91
N TYR A 138 2.57 3.03 -1.65
CA TYR A 138 1.42 2.41 -2.30
C TYR A 138 1.85 1.32 -3.30
N LEU A 139 2.79 1.64 -4.22
CA LEU A 139 3.34 0.66 -5.16
C LEU A 139 3.93 -0.56 -4.46
N ASP A 140 4.75 -0.31 -3.43
CA ASP A 140 5.45 -1.36 -2.71
C ASP A 140 4.48 -2.28 -1.97
N ILE A 141 3.41 -1.74 -1.38
CA ILE A 141 2.39 -2.54 -0.68
C ILE A 141 1.61 -3.40 -1.68
N ALA A 142 1.15 -2.83 -2.79
CA ALA A 142 0.40 -3.56 -3.81
C ALA A 142 1.25 -4.68 -4.44
N LEU A 143 2.47 -4.35 -4.87
CA LEU A 143 3.40 -5.33 -5.45
C LEU A 143 3.79 -6.42 -4.44
N CYS A 144 4.06 -6.07 -3.19
CA CYS A 144 4.44 -7.06 -2.17
C CYS A 144 3.32 -8.05 -1.85
N GLN A 145 2.07 -7.67 -2.01
CA GLN A 145 0.94 -8.60 -1.82
C GLN A 145 0.82 -9.62 -2.97
N ALA A 146 1.20 -9.24 -4.20
CA ALA A 146 1.09 -10.10 -5.36
C ALA A 146 2.40 -10.84 -5.70
N ASP A 147 3.57 -10.25 -5.41
CA ASP A 147 4.88 -10.78 -5.79
C ASP A 147 5.84 -10.86 -4.59
N ARG A 148 5.97 -12.07 -4.04
CA ARG A 148 6.91 -12.34 -2.94
C ARG A 148 8.37 -12.12 -3.34
N SER A 149 8.73 -12.31 -4.62
CA SER A 149 10.09 -12.09 -5.12
C SER A 149 10.42 -10.59 -5.07
N TYR A 150 9.49 -9.75 -5.53
CA TYR A 150 9.60 -8.30 -5.41
C TYR A 150 9.85 -7.86 -3.96
N CYS A 151 9.06 -8.37 -3.02
CA CYS A 151 9.17 -8.00 -1.61
C CYS A 151 10.55 -8.38 -1.02
N ARG A 152 11.09 -9.55 -1.40
CA ARG A 152 12.44 -9.97 -1.01
C ARG A 152 13.51 -9.05 -1.59
N SER A 153 13.42 -8.74 -2.89
CA SER A 153 14.34 -7.83 -3.57
C SER A 153 14.30 -6.44 -2.96
N LEU A 154 13.12 -5.91 -2.63
CA LEU A 154 12.94 -4.61 -1.97
C LEU A 154 13.58 -4.60 -0.58
N SER A 155 13.38 -5.64 0.22
CA SER A 155 13.98 -5.76 1.55
C SER A 155 15.50 -5.84 1.49
N ALA A 156 16.05 -6.65 0.58
CA ALA A 156 17.48 -6.76 0.36
C ALA A 156 18.09 -5.44 -0.15
N TYR A 157 17.39 -4.78 -1.08
CA TYR A 157 17.79 -3.49 -1.62
C TYR A 157 17.92 -2.43 -0.51
N ASN A 158 16.92 -2.31 0.35
CA ASN A 158 16.94 -1.33 1.46
C ASN A 158 18.12 -1.59 2.40
N LYS A 159 18.42 -2.85 2.72
CA LYS A 159 19.59 -3.21 3.55
C LYS A 159 20.90 -2.84 2.89
N VAL A 160 21.08 -3.14 1.60
CA VAL A 160 22.31 -2.79 0.84
C VAL A 160 22.42 -1.27 0.70
N LEU A 161 21.29 -0.56 0.50
CA LEU A 161 21.25 0.90 0.45
C LEU A 161 21.74 1.55 1.75
N GLU A 162 21.27 1.06 2.90
CA GLU A 162 21.75 1.53 4.22
C GLU A 162 23.26 1.32 4.40
N GLN A 163 23.75 0.13 4.03
CA GLN A 163 25.17 -0.19 4.12
C GLN A 163 26.02 0.69 3.18
N ARG A 164 25.57 0.86 1.92
CA ARG A 164 26.24 1.74 0.95
C ARG A 164 26.25 3.20 1.45
N ASN A 165 25.15 3.70 1.98
CA ASN A 165 25.07 5.06 2.51
C ASN A 165 25.96 5.26 3.76
N ALA A 166 26.10 4.25 4.62
CA ALA A 166 27.05 4.28 5.73
C ALA A 166 28.50 4.36 5.23
N LEU A 167 28.84 3.56 4.21
CA LEU A 167 30.15 3.59 3.59
C LEU A 167 30.44 4.94 2.89
N LEU A 168 29.46 5.53 2.18
CA LEU A 168 29.60 6.85 1.56
C LEU A 168 29.95 7.94 2.58
N ARG A 169 29.29 7.92 3.75
CA ARG A 169 29.60 8.87 4.85
C ARG A 169 31.00 8.63 5.39
N GLN A 170 31.38 7.37 5.63
CA GLN A 170 32.74 7.03 6.07
C GLN A 170 33.81 7.53 5.09
N ILE A 171 33.60 7.35 3.79
CA ILE A 171 34.52 7.83 2.74
C ILE A 171 34.59 9.36 2.76
N ALA A 172 33.45 10.05 2.90
CA ALA A 172 33.43 11.51 2.97
C ALA A 172 34.19 12.06 4.18
N GLU A 173 34.12 11.39 5.34
CA GLU A 173 34.71 11.82 6.60
C GLU A 173 36.21 11.45 6.70
N SER A 174 36.61 10.25 6.28
CA SER A 174 37.94 9.69 6.53
C SER A 174 38.73 9.31 5.29
N GLY A 175 38.09 9.33 4.11
CA GLY A 175 38.67 8.84 2.86
C GLY A 175 38.83 7.32 2.76
N SER A 176 38.50 6.58 3.83
CA SER A 176 38.76 5.14 3.91
C SER A 176 37.59 4.30 3.39
N GLY A 177 37.87 3.10 2.86
CA GLY A 177 36.85 2.13 2.43
C GLY A 177 36.35 2.33 0.99
N ARG A 178 36.97 3.21 0.20
CA ARG A 178 36.54 3.46 -1.18
C ARG A 178 36.63 2.23 -2.08
N ASP A 179 37.55 1.33 -1.78
CA ASP A 179 37.76 0.04 -2.44
C ASP A 179 36.56 -0.92 -2.31
N LEU A 180 35.74 -0.75 -1.26
CA LEU A 180 34.54 -1.54 -1.05
C LEU A 180 33.31 -1.01 -1.82
N LEU A 181 33.34 0.25 -2.27
CA LEU A 181 32.20 0.89 -2.89
C LEU A 181 31.69 0.21 -4.16
N PRO A 182 32.53 -0.30 -5.07
CA PRO A 182 32.08 -1.07 -6.23
C PRO A 182 31.25 -2.30 -5.86
N ILE A 183 31.64 -3.05 -4.82
CA ILE A 183 30.93 -4.25 -4.36
C ILE A 183 29.48 -3.91 -3.94
N TYR A 184 29.30 -2.82 -3.19
CA TYR A 184 27.96 -2.37 -2.79
C TYR A 184 27.19 -1.79 -3.98
N THR A 185 27.86 -1.14 -4.91
CA THR A 185 27.25 -0.59 -6.14
C THR A 185 26.69 -1.70 -7.01
N ASP A 186 27.46 -2.77 -7.27
CA ASP A 186 27.02 -3.92 -8.07
C ASP A 186 25.84 -4.65 -7.42
N LYS A 187 25.91 -4.91 -6.11
CA LYS A 187 24.80 -5.52 -5.37
C LYS A 187 23.54 -4.67 -5.41
N LEU A 188 23.69 -3.36 -5.24
CA LEU A 188 22.57 -2.42 -5.29
C LEU A 188 21.95 -2.37 -6.68
N ALA A 189 22.79 -2.36 -7.74
CA ALA A 189 22.33 -2.33 -9.12
C ALA A 189 21.56 -3.61 -9.50
N ALA A 190 22.05 -4.78 -9.11
CA ALA A 190 21.38 -6.04 -9.36
C ALA A 190 19.95 -6.06 -8.74
N LEU A 191 19.82 -5.66 -7.47
CA LEU A 191 18.53 -5.61 -6.78
C LEU A 191 17.62 -4.50 -7.34
N ALA A 192 18.19 -3.35 -7.72
CA ALA A 192 17.45 -2.26 -8.31
C ALA A 192 16.87 -2.63 -9.68
N GLY A 193 17.57 -3.40 -10.48
CA GLY A 193 17.10 -3.86 -11.79
C GLY A 193 15.79 -4.60 -11.72
N GLU A 194 15.67 -5.54 -10.77
CA GLU A 194 14.41 -6.26 -10.50
C GLU A 194 13.29 -5.32 -10.06
N ILE A 195 13.59 -4.39 -9.13
CA ILE A 195 12.58 -3.44 -8.62
C ILE A 195 12.09 -2.51 -9.72
N PHE A 196 12.99 -1.95 -10.54
CA PHE A 196 12.63 -1.08 -11.66
C PHE A 196 11.76 -1.80 -12.68
N SER A 197 12.12 -3.02 -13.06
CA SER A 197 11.38 -3.84 -14.02
C SER A 197 9.95 -4.11 -13.51
N ARG A 198 9.81 -4.59 -12.27
CA ARG A 198 8.50 -4.90 -11.69
C ARG A 198 7.62 -3.67 -11.52
N ARG A 199 8.19 -2.55 -11.06
CA ARG A 199 7.43 -1.29 -10.94
C ARG A 199 7.00 -0.75 -12.29
N ALA A 200 7.86 -0.81 -13.31
CA ALA A 200 7.52 -0.34 -14.65
C ALA A 200 6.37 -1.15 -15.26
N GLY A 201 6.40 -2.48 -15.15
CA GLY A 201 5.32 -3.36 -15.57
C GLY A 201 4.02 -3.07 -14.84
N PHE A 202 4.07 -3.06 -13.50
CA PHE A 202 2.90 -2.77 -12.67
C PHE A 202 2.23 -1.43 -13.01
N VAL A 203 3.02 -0.34 -13.11
CA VAL A 203 2.45 0.97 -13.45
C VAL A 203 1.88 0.99 -14.87
N ALA A 204 2.47 0.26 -15.82
CA ALA A 204 1.94 0.16 -17.18
C ALA A 204 0.56 -0.54 -17.20
N GLU A 205 0.43 -1.68 -16.51
CA GLU A 205 -0.81 -2.44 -16.42
C GLU A 205 -1.90 -1.63 -15.70
N LEU A 206 -1.57 -1.04 -14.54
CA LEU A 206 -2.48 -0.13 -13.84
C LEU A 206 -2.89 1.08 -14.69
N ALA A 207 -1.96 1.67 -15.43
CA ALA A 207 -2.23 2.83 -16.27
C ALA A 207 -3.25 2.52 -17.36
N ALA A 208 -3.12 1.36 -18.00
CA ALA A 208 -4.03 0.93 -19.07
C ALA A 208 -5.46 0.73 -18.54
N ASP A 209 -5.62 -0.01 -17.43
CA ASP A 209 -6.96 -0.28 -16.88
C ASP A 209 -7.56 0.96 -16.20
N ALA A 210 -6.78 1.72 -15.43
CA ALA A 210 -7.27 2.95 -14.82
C ALA A 210 -7.68 4.00 -15.89
N GLN A 211 -6.97 4.10 -17.01
CA GLN A 211 -7.35 4.97 -18.13
C GLN A 211 -8.67 4.53 -18.72
N ARG A 212 -8.85 3.22 -18.97
CA ARG A 212 -10.09 2.67 -19.53
C ARG A 212 -11.28 2.93 -18.60
N LEU A 213 -11.16 2.56 -17.30
CA LEU A 213 -12.21 2.78 -16.30
C LEU A 213 -12.55 4.26 -16.14
N HIS A 214 -11.54 5.12 -16.10
CA HIS A 214 -11.74 6.56 -15.98
C HIS A 214 -12.48 7.13 -17.21
N TYR A 215 -12.04 6.78 -18.42
CA TYR A 215 -12.60 7.30 -19.66
C TYR A 215 -14.01 6.76 -19.91
N GLU A 216 -14.19 5.44 -19.88
CA GLU A 216 -15.45 4.80 -20.28
C GLU A 216 -16.54 4.90 -19.21
N GLN A 217 -16.19 4.68 -17.93
CA GLN A 217 -17.17 4.50 -16.88
C GLN A 217 -17.34 5.75 -16.00
N LEU A 218 -16.25 6.45 -15.68
CA LEU A 218 -16.27 7.55 -14.70
C LEU A 218 -16.47 8.93 -15.32
N THR A 219 -16.03 9.16 -16.56
CA THR A 219 -16.11 10.47 -17.23
C THR A 219 -16.84 10.49 -18.56
N GLU A 220 -17.44 9.35 -18.98
CA GLU A 220 -18.22 9.25 -20.24
C GLU A 220 -17.46 9.76 -21.49
N GLY A 221 -16.17 9.47 -21.55
CA GLY A 221 -15.34 9.91 -22.66
C GLY A 221 -14.86 11.36 -22.60
N GLN A 222 -15.13 12.08 -21.49
CA GLN A 222 -14.81 13.51 -21.41
C GLN A 222 -13.37 13.78 -21.02
N GLU A 223 -12.74 12.91 -20.20
CA GLU A 223 -11.40 13.13 -19.69
C GLU A 223 -10.53 11.88 -19.84
N THR A 224 -9.29 12.04 -20.25
CA THR A 224 -8.33 10.93 -20.38
C THR A 224 -7.33 10.96 -19.24
N LEU A 225 -7.39 9.97 -18.33
CA LEU A 225 -6.40 9.76 -17.27
C LEU A 225 -5.13 9.13 -17.86
N ARG A 226 -3.98 9.62 -17.43
CA ARG A 226 -2.66 9.05 -17.77
C ARG A 226 -1.81 8.94 -16.52
N LEU A 227 -1.27 7.75 -16.28
CA LEU A 227 -0.28 7.48 -15.25
C LEU A 227 1.09 7.37 -15.93
N ARG A 228 2.12 7.95 -15.33
CA ARG A 228 3.49 7.86 -15.84
C ARG A 228 4.42 7.46 -14.71
N TYR A 229 5.20 6.42 -14.92
CA TYR A 229 6.30 6.06 -14.06
C TYR A 229 7.50 6.96 -14.32
N LEU A 230 8.08 7.50 -13.28
CA LEU A 230 9.18 8.45 -13.28
C LEU A 230 10.35 7.86 -12.47
N PRO A 231 11.07 6.86 -13.01
CA PRO A 231 12.17 6.22 -12.30
C PRO A 231 13.34 7.18 -12.11
N ARG A 232 14.02 7.06 -10.99
CA ARG A 232 15.28 7.76 -10.73
C ARG A 232 16.46 6.92 -11.18
N LEU A 233 16.43 6.49 -12.44
CA LEU A 233 17.45 5.68 -13.09
C LEU A 233 18.68 6.50 -13.48
N ASP A 234 18.47 7.73 -13.91
CA ASP A 234 19.49 8.67 -14.39
C ASP A 234 19.49 9.96 -13.55
N ALA A 235 20.62 10.65 -13.54
CA ALA A 235 20.78 11.95 -12.87
C ALA A 235 20.11 13.12 -13.64
N THR A 236 19.46 12.84 -14.77
CA THR A 236 18.77 13.83 -15.59
C THR A 236 17.65 14.49 -14.81
N GLY A 237 17.79 15.81 -14.67
CA GLY A 237 16.95 16.64 -13.84
C GLY A 237 17.39 16.70 -12.39
N ASN A 238 17.78 17.87 -11.91
CA ASN A 238 18.27 18.15 -10.55
C ASN A 238 17.21 17.97 -9.44
N GLY A 239 16.30 16.98 -9.56
CA GLY A 239 15.19 16.78 -8.64
C GLY A 239 14.13 17.90 -8.70
N ARG A 240 14.23 18.82 -9.69
CA ARG A 240 13.26 19.87 -9.93
C ARG A 240 12.00 19.29 -10.56
N ASN A 241 10.87 19.82 -10.15
CA ASN A 241 9.56 19.52 -10.75
C ASN A 241 9.36 20.30 -12.07
N ASP A 242 10.43 20.54 -12.83
CA ASP A 242 10.34 21.16 -14.13
C ASP A 242 9.95 20.14 -15.21
N GLU A 243 9.36 20.64 -16.28
CA GLU A 243 8.77 19.82 -17.33
C GLU A 243 9.83 18.98 -18.07
N VAL A 244 11.04 19.49 -18.24
CA VAL A 244 12.17 18.80 -18.90
C VAL A 244 12.58 17.57 -18.08
N SER A 245 12.74 17.74 -16.78
CA SER A 245 13.09 16.64 -15.86
C SER A 245 12.00 15.56 -15.80
N ILE A 246 10.74 15.97 -15.80
CA ILE A 246 9.59 15.03 -15.84
C ILE A 246 9.56 14.27 -17.17
N GLN A 247 9.79 14.94 -18.28
CA GLN A 247 9.80 14.33 -19.61
C GLN A 247 10.93 13.27 -19.71
N ALA A 248 12.15 13.62 -19.30
CA ALA A 248 13.29 12.71 -19.32
C ALA A 248 13.05 11.48 -18.42
N ALA A 249 12.48 11.67 -17.22
CA ALA A 249 12.12 10.55 -16.35
C ALA A 249 11.02 9.67 -16.95
N ALA A 250 10.03 10.26 -17.64
CA ALA A 250 8.98 9.50 -18.31
C ALA A 250 9.52 8.69 -19.50
N GLU A 251 10.53 9.21 -20.21
CA GLU A 251 11.24 8.47 -21.27
C GLU A 251 12.02 7.30 -20.70
N ALA A 252 12.72 7.48 -19.58
CA ALA A 252 13.37 6.40 -18.86
C ALA A 252 12.35 5.34 -18.39
N GLY A 253 11.15 5.76 -17.95
CA GLY A 253 10.06 4.85 -17.59
C GLY A 253 9.58 4.01 -18.77
N ARG A 254 9.39 4.59 -19.94
CA ARG A 254 9.06 3.85 -21.17
C ARG A 254 10.18 2.87 -21.56
N TRP A 255 11.42 3.35 -21.53
CA TRP A 255 12.56 2.47 -21.81
C TRP A 255 12.59 1.24 -20.90
N LEU A 256 12.27 1.38 -19.60
CA LEU A 256 12.18 0.23 -18.68
C LEU A 256 11.09 -0.78 -19.09
N GLN A 257 9.97 -0.32 -19.61
CA GLN A 257 8.86 -1.18 -20.07
C GLN A 257 9.24 -1.97 -21.33
N GLU A 258 10.15 -1.45 -22.16
CA GLU A 258 10.63 -2.08 -23.40
C GLU A 258 11.73 -3.12 -23.17
N GLN A 259 12.28 -3.22 -21.94
CA GLN A 259 13.37 -4.15 -21.66
C GLN A 259 12.87 -5.56 -21.39
N GLU A 260 13.19 -6.50 -22.27
CA GLU A 260 12.90 -7.92 -22.07
C GLU A 260 13.82 -8.56 -21.00
N LYS A 261 15.04 -8.04 -20.85
CA LYS A 261 16.06 -8.58 -19.93
C LYS A 261 16.36 -7.60 -18.81
N VAL A 262 16.17 -8.05 -17.58
CA VAL A 262 16.54 -7.28 -16.37
C VAL A 262 18.02 -6.88 -16.38
N GLN A 263 18.89 -7.71 -16.98
CA GLN A 263 20.32 -7.42 -17.07
C GLN A 263 20.62 -6.09 -17.76
N SER A 264 19.90 -5.73 -18.82
CA SER A 264 20.07 -4.43 -19.49
C SER A 264 19.78 -3.25 -18.54
N ILE A 265 18.84 -3.41 -17.63
CA ILE A 265 18.50 -2.41 -16.61
C ILE A 265 19.63 -2.32 -15.58
N VAL A 266 20.14 -3.49 -15.13
CA VAL A 266 21.24 -3.58 -14.17
C VAL A 266 22.49 -2.89 -14.71
N ASP A 267 22.91 -3.21 -15.94
CA ASP A 267 24.12 -2.67 -16.57
C ASP A 267 24.04 -1.14 -16.74
N ARG A 268 22.88 -0.65 -17.21
CA ARG A 268 22.65 0.79 -17.32
C ARG A 268 22.69 1.47 -15.98
N PHE A 269 22.03 0.90 -14.96
CA PHE A 269 21.97 1.52 -13.64
C PHE A 269 23.33 1.47 -12.92
N ALA A 270 24.08 0.38 -13.02
CA ALA A 270 25.45 0.29 -12.49
C ALA A 270 26.35 1.37 -13.09
N THR A 271 26.29 1.55 -14.41
CA THR A 271 27.03 2.62 -15.12
C THR A 271 26.65 4.01 -14.56
N LYS A 272 25.36 4.27 -14.35
CA LYS A 272 24.88 5.56 -13.81
C LYS A 272 25.27 5.79 -12.37
N LEU A 273 25.26 4.74 -11.53
CA LEU A 273 25.78 4.83 -10.16
C LEU A 273 27.28 5.14 -10.13
N ALA A 274 28.09 4.52 -10.98
CA ALA A 274 29.51 4.81 -11.10
C ALA A 274 29.78 6.24 -11.55
N GLN A 275 29.04 6.73 -12.56
CA GLN A 275 29.12 8.14 -13.02
C GLN A 275 28.73 9.16 -11.91
N ASN A 276 27.89 8.76 -10.97
CA ASN A 276 27.39 9.62 -9.90
C ASN A 276 28.17 9.48 -8.58
N GLU A 277 29.22 8.65 -8.55
CA GLU A 277 29.98 8.26 -7.34
C GLU A 277 30.46 9.49 -6.53
N SER A 278 31.13 10.44 -7.19
CA SER A 278 31.65 11.64 -6.52
C SER A 278 30.55 12.45 -5.85
N SER A 279 29.39 12.56 -6.50
CA SER A 279 28.20 13.25 -5.95
C SER A 279 27.58 12.51 -4.78
N ASP A 280 27.55 11.18 -4.84
CA ASP A 280 27.06 10.33 -3.75
C ASP A 280 27.97 10.42 -2.52
N ILE A 281 29.30 10.40 -2.72
CA ILE A 281 30.29 10.59 -1.64
C ILE A 281 30.11 11.98 -1.01
N ALA A 282 30.06 13.04 -1.82
CA ALA A 282 29.90 14.40 -1.31
C ALA A 282 28.61 14.62 -0.50
N SER A 283 27.54 13.88 -0.85
CA SER A 283 26.24 13.95 -0.12
C SER A 283 26.11 12.92 1.00
N GLY A 284 27.03 11.97 1.15
CA GLY A 284 26.94 10.86 2.10
C GLY A 284 25.72 9.95 1.85
N SER A 285 25.17 9.95 0.63
CA SER A 285 23.93 9.24 0.31
C SER A 285 23.78 8.91 -1.16
N THR A 286 23.15 7.78 -1.46
CA THR A 286 22.81 7.36 -2.82
C THR A 286 21.69 8.23 -3.39
N ARG A 287 21.95 8.91 -4.50
CA ARG A 287 21.02 9.88 -5.10
C ARG A 287 20.15 9.30 -6.20
N LEU A 288 20.49 8.14 -6.73
CA LEU A 288 19.78 7.42 -7.79
C LEU A 288 19.21 6.11 -7.24
N GLY A 289 18.12 5.63 -7.81
CA GLY A 289 17.56 4.32 -7.51
C GLY A 289 16.07 4.32 -7.14
N PRO A 290 15.49 3.11 -7.00
CA PRO A 290 14.06 2.92 -6.73
C PRO A 290 13.54 3.66 -5.49
N HIS A 291 14.37 3.89 -4.48
CA HIS A 291 14.04 4.66 -3.28
C HIS A 291 13.82 6.18 -3.55
N ARG A 292 14.11 6.64 -4.75
CA ARG A 292 13.92 8.03 -5.22
C ARG A 292 12.89 8.15 -6.34
N ASP A 293 12.30 7.05 -6.79
CA ASP A 293 11.30 7.05 -7.86
C ASP A 293 10.06 7.86 -7.51
N ASP A 294 9.36 8.25 -8.57
CA ASP A 294 8.04 8.81 -8.49
C ASP A 294 7.13 8.20 -9.58
N TRP A 295 5.84 8.39 -9.48
CA TRP A 295 4.87 8.19 -10.53
C TRP A 295 3.75 9.20 -10.32
N ARG A 296 3.15 9.66 -11.42
CA ARG A 296 2.24 10.80 -11.36
C ARG A 296 1.07 10.62 -12.30
N PHE A 297 0.07 11.48 -12.11
CA PHE A 297 -1.21 11.46 -12.78
C PHE A 297 -1.41 12.73 -13.60
N TRP A 298 -1.94 12.56 -14.81
CA TRP A 298 -2.34 13.64 -15.71
C TRP A 298 -3.75 13.39 -16.22
N THR A 299 -4.53 14.46 -16.38
CA THR A 299 -5.73 14.49 -17.22
C THR A 299 -5.54 15.55 -18.28
N ASP A 300 -5.82 15.20 -19.55
CA ASP A 300 -5.78 16.13 -20.70
C ASP A 300 -4.51 17.01 -20.74
N LYS A 301 -3.34 16.42 -20.47
CA LYS A 301 -2.02 17.06 -20.40
C LYS A 301 -1.73 17.90 -19.11
N ARG A 302 -2.69 18.03 -18.18
CA ARG A 302 -2.48 18.75 -16.92
C ARG A 302 -2.13 17.79 -15.79
N ASN A 303 -1.12 18.13 -15.00
CA ASN A 303 -0.74 17.36 -13.81
C ASN A 303 -1.86 17.49 -12.75
N LEU A 304 -2.45 16.37 -12.36
CA LEU A 304 -3.55 16.31 -11.39
C LEU A 304 -3.17 16.77 -9.98
N SER A 305 -1.91 16.59 -9.60
CA SER A 305 -1.43 17.04 -8.29
C SER A 305 -1.47 18.57 -8.15
N SER A 306 -1.19 19.29 -9.25
CA SER A 306 -1.06 20.77 -9.22
C SER A 306 -2.29 21.50 -9.75
N TYR A 307 -3.00 20.89 -10.70
CA TYR A 307 -4.06 21.57 -11.47
C TYR A 307 -5.40 20.82 -11.45
N GLY A 308 -5.46 19.62 -10.87
CA GLY A 308 -6.70 18.86 -10.80
C GLY A 308 -7.69 19.42 -9.78
N SER A 309 -8.97 19.49 -10.14
CA SER A 309 -10.03 19.74 -9.16
C SER A 309 -10.14 18.57 -8.17
N ARG A 310 -10.72 18.80 -6.98
CA ARG A 310 -10.97 17.73 -6.00
C ARG A 310 -11.80 16.59 -6.60
N GLY A 311 -12.79 16.92 -7.44
CA GLY A 311 -13.60 15.92 -8.15
C GLY A 311 -12.77 15.07 -9.10
N GLN A 312 -11.90 15.69 -9.91
CA GLN A 312 -10.99 14.97 -10.82
C GLN A 312 -10.01 14.08 -10.06
N GLN A 313 -9.45 14.55 -8.96
CA GLN A 313 -8.54 13.76 -8.12
C GLN A 313 -9.24 12.54 -7.50
N ARG A 314 -10.49 12.69 -7.01
CA ARG A 314 -11.29 11.57 -6.49
C ARG A 314 -11.66 10.58 -7.59
N THR A 315 -12.02 11.07 -8.80
CA THR A 315 -12.32 10.20 -9.94
C THR A 315 -11.11 9.38 -10.36
N ALA A 316 -9.95 10.03 -10.48
CA ALA A 316 -8.69 9.36 -10.82
C ALA A 316 -8.27 8.35 -9.74
N MET A 317 -8.51 8.67 -8.46
CA MET A 317 -8.22 7.76 -7.35
C MET A 317 -9.13 6.53 -7.38
N LEU A 318 -10.42 6.71 -7.65
CA LEU A 318 -11.36 5.60 -7.80
C LEU A 318 -10.96 4.70 -8.99
N ALA A 319 -10.64 5.29 -10.15
CA ALA A 319 -10.15 4.53 -11.30
C ALA A 319 -8.89 3.70 -10.97
N LEU A 320 -7.94 4.30 -10.26
CA LEU A 320 -6.72 3.62 -9.83
C LEU A 320 -7.03 2.43 -8.92
N LYS A 321 -7.88 2.61 -7.92
CA LYS A 321 -8.24 1.57 -6.96
C LYS A 321 -9.00 0.42 -7.59
N LEU A 322 -9.91 0.70 -8.52
CA LEU A 322 -10.59 -0.34 -9.29
C LEU A 322 -9.61 -1.12 -10.18
N ALA A 323 -8.66 -0.43 -10.81
CA ALA A 323 -7.59 -1.07 -11.57
C ALA A 323 -6.67 -1.93 -10.69
N GLU A 324 -6.38 -1.49 -9.44
CA GLU A 324 -5.61 -2.28 -8.46
C GLU A 324 -6.30 -3.62 -8.15
N ILE A 325 -7.62 -3.60 -7.93
CA ILE A 325 -8.41 -4.82 -7.67
C ILE A 325 -8.31 -5.78 -8.86
N ASN A 326 -8.54 -5.28 -10.07
CA ASN A 326 -8.47 -6.08 -11.29
C ASN A 326 -7.07 -6.67 -11.48
N TRP A 327 -6.03 -5.86 -11.25
CA TRP A 327 -4.66 -6.30 -11.34
C TRP A 327 -4.32 -7.39 -10.32
N MET A 328 -4.69 -7.22 -9.06
CA MET A 328 -4.45 -8.22 -8.01
C MET A 328 -5.16 -9.53 -8.33
N ALA A 329 -6.42 -9.46 -8.78
CA ALA A 329 -7.18 -10.64 -9.19
C ALA A 329 -6.53 -11.38 -10.38
N ALA A 330 -6.01 -10.65 -11.35
CA ALA A 330 -5.31 -11.24 -12.50
C ALA A 330 -3.98 -11.92 -12.11
N GLN A 331 -3.27 -11.40 -11.10
CA GLN A 331 -2.00 -11.97 -10.64
C GLN A 331 -2.18 -13.23 -9.79
N SER A 332 -3.21 -13.29 -8.96
CA SER A 332 -3.40 -14.38 -8.00
C SER A 332 -4.46 -15.40 -8.40
N GLY A 333 -5.36 -15.05 -9.31
CA GLY A 333 -6.55 -15.83 -9.62
C GLY A 333 -7.68 -15.69 -8.58
N GLU A 334 -7.47 -14.91 -7.52
CA GLU A 334 -8.45 -14.62 -6.48
C GLU A 334 -8.69 -13.11 -6.37
N THR A 335 -9.94 -12.70 -6.14
CA THR A 335 -10.23 -11.29 -5.86
C THR A 335 -9.75 -10.92 -4.46
N PRO A 336 -9.08 -9.77 -4.29
CA PRO A 336 -8.70 -9.30 -2.96
C PRO A 336 -9.94 -8.99 -2.12
N ILE A 337 -9.83 -9.07 -0.80
CA ILE A 337 -10.87 -8.55 0.09
C ILE A 337 -10.87 -7.02 0.00
N LEU A 338 -12.04 -6.43 -0.25
CA LEU A 338 -12.20 -4.99 -0.29
C LEU A 338 -12.46 -4.44 1.11
N LEU A 339 -11.72 -3.43 1.49
CA LEU A 339 -11.89 -2.69 2.74
C LEU A 339 -12.19 -1.22 2.40
N LEU A 340 -13.40 -0.74 2.70
CA LEU A 340 -13.84 0.61 2.37
C LEU A 340 -14.19 1.38 3.65
N ASP A 341 -13.35 2.33 4.03
CA ASP A 341 -13.52 3.11 5.25
C ASP A 341 -14.16 4.47 4.94
N GLU A 342 -15.45 4.60 5.20
CA GLU A 342 -16.28 5.82 5.02
C GLU A 342 -16.23 6.48 3.61
N VAL A 343 -15.66 5.81 2.61
CA VAL A 343 -15.43 6.37 1.26
C VAL A 343 -16.73 6.60 0.51
N VAL A 344 -17.77 5.77 0.76
CA VAL A 344 -19.06 5.84 0.05
C VAL A 344 -19.73 7.19 0.27
N ALA A 345 -19.59 7.78 1.47
CA ALA A 345 -20.16 9.09 1.81
C ALA A 345 -19.56 10.25 1.01
N GLU A 346 -18.33 10.11 0.54
CA GLU A 346 -17.59 11.16 -0.18
C GLU A 346 -17.86 11.19 -1.68
N LEU A 347 -18.57 10.18 -2.20
CA LEU A 347 -18.83 9.99 -3.62
C LEU A 347 -20.21 10.50 -4.05
N ASP A 348 -20.28 11.13 -5.22
CA ASP A 348 -21.54 11.39 -5.89
C ASP A 348 -22.25 10.10 -6.34
N GLY A 349 -23.50 10.20 -6.75
CA GLY A 349 -24.34 9.05 -7.05
C GLY A 349 -23.75 8.10 -8.09
N ARG A 350 -23.10 8.61 -9.16
CA ARG A 350 -22.50 7.77 -10.20
C ARG A 350 -21.27 7.02 -9.70
N ARG A 351 -20.34 7.72 -9.06
CA ARG A 351 -19.10 7.11 -8.52
C ARG A 351 -19.43 6.09 -7.45
N ARG A 352 -20.45 6.39 -6.63
CA ARG A 352 -20.99 5.47 -5.64
C ARG A 352 -21.53 4.19 -6.27
N ALA A 353 -22.33 4.32 -7.34
CA ALA A 353 -22.87 3.16 -8.05
C ALA A 353 -21.77 2.25 -8.57
N LEU A 354 -20.74 2.80 -9.25
CA LEU A 354 -19.60 2.05 -9.75
C LEU A 354 -18.79 1.37 -8.64
N LEU A 355 -18.58 2.05 -7.51
CA LEU A 355 -17.91 1.45 -6.36
C LEU A 355 -18.71 0.29 -5.77
N LEU A 356 -20.04 0.44 -5.66
CA LEU A 356 -20.92 -0.61 -5.14
C LEU A 356 -21.02 -1.80 -6.12
N GLU A 357 -20.93 -1.57 -7.43
CA GLU A 357 -20.81 -2.64 -8.44
C GLU A 357 -19.52 -3.43 -8.24
N ALA A 358 -18.38 -2.76 -8.03
CA ALA A 358 -17.12 -3.42 -7.70
C ALA A 358 -17.21 -4.22 -6.39
N VAL A 359 -17.89 -3.70 -5.36
CA VAL A 359 -18.15 -4.41 -4.11
C VAL A 359 -18.95 -5.71 -4.35
N GLN A 360 -19.89 -5.70 -5.28
CA GLN A 360 -20.68 -6.90 -5.63
C GLN A 360 -19.89 -7.91 -6.48
N SER A 361 -18.87 -7.49 -7.19
CA SER A 361 -18.06 -8.34 -8.06
C SER A 361 -16.96 -9.15 -7.34
N VAL A 362 -16.65 -8.80 -6.08
CA VAL A 362 -15.63 -9.49 -5.28
C VAL A 362 -16.24 -10.52 -4.34
N SER A 363 -15.42 -11.50 -3.94
CA SER A 363 -15.85 -12.55 -3.01
C SER A 363 -16.22 -12.03 -1.62
N GLN A 364 -15.56 -10.96 -1.17
CA GLN A 364 -15.81 -10.36 0.14
C GLN A 364 -15.43 -8.88 0.17
N ALA A 365 -16.30 -8.06 0.76
CA ALA A 365 -16.06 -6.64 0.99
C ALA A 365 -16.55 -6.24 2.38
N LEU A 366 -15.77 -5.41 3.07
CA LEU A 366 -16.13 -4.78 4.34
C LEU A 366 -16.21 -3.27 4.15
N LEU A 367 -17.36 -2.70 4.46
CA LEU A 367 -17.61 -1.25 4.34
C LEU A 367 -17.87 -0.68 5.73
N THR A 368 -17.41 0.54 5.98
CA THR A 368 -17.81 1.30 7.16
C THR A 368 -18.67 2.49 6.77
N ALA A 369 -19.63 2.81 7.60
CA ALA A 369 -20.46 4.00 7.47
C ALA A 369 -20.95 4.48 8.84
N THR A 370 -21.24 5.77 8.95
CA THR A 370 -21.95 6.31 10.11
C THR A 370 -23.45 6.08 9.96
N ASP A 371 -23.98 6.29 8.75
CA ASP A 371 -25.41 6.17 8.44
C ASP A 371 -25.63 5.13 7.32
N PRO A 372 -26.34 4.02 7.61
CA PRO A 372 -26.74 3.06 6.58
C PRO A 372 -27.67 3.65 5.51
N GLY A 373 -28.40 4.74 5.80
CA GLY A 373 -29.34 5.37 4.87
C GLY A 373 -28.70 5.93 3.59
N MET A 374 -27.36 5.99 3.53
CA MET A 374 -26.65 6.35 2.30
C MET A 374 -26.61 5.23 1.26
N PHE A 375 -26.95 3.99 1.62
CA PHE A 375 -27.00 2.83 0.74
C PHE A 375 -28.43 2.58 0.26
N THR A 376 -28.56 1.92 -0.90
CA THR A 376 -29.86 1.52 -1.42
C THR A 376 -30.45 0.37 -0.62
N GLU A 377 -31.77 0.26 -0.57
CA GLU A 377 -32.47 -0.86 0.09
C GLU A 377 -32.01 -2.22 -0.48
N ASP A 378 -31.83 -2.33 -1.79
CA ASP A 378 -31.33 -3.54 -2.44
C ASP A 378 -29.92 -3.93 -1.96
N PHE A 379 -29.01 -2.97 -1.79
CA PHE A 379 -27.71 -3.23 -1.20
C PHE A 379 -27.81 -3.71 0.25
N LEU A 380 -28.59 -3.01 1.07
CA LEU A 380 -28.77 -3.35 2.49
C LEU A 380 -29.42 -4.72 2.68
N ALA A 381 -30.35 -5.09 1.79
CA ALA A 381 -30.99 -6.41 1.83
C ALA A 381 -30.04 -7.58 1.57
N ARG A 382 -28.94 -7.33 0.82
CA ARG A 382 -27.92 -8.33 0.50
C ARG A 382 -26.70 -8.30 1.43
N ALA A 383 -26.47 -7.19 2.12
CA ALA A 383 -25.34 -7.01 3.00
C ALA A 383 -25.60 -7.62 4.39
N THR A 384 -24.52 -8.13 5.01
CA THR A 384 -24.56 -8.45 6.45
C THR A 384 -24.29 -7.18 7.23
N LEU A 385 -25.19 -6.83 8.15
CA LEU A 385 -25.13 -5.61 8.93
C LEU A 385 -24.57 -5.87 10.33
N PHE A 386 -23.63 -5.05 10.76
CA PHE A 386 -23.10 -5.06 12.12
C PHE A 386 -23.12 -3.65 12.71
N TRP A 387 -23.64 -3.54 13.92
CA TRP A 387 -23.54 -2.35 14.75
C TRP A 387 -22.23 -2.36 15.54
N VAL A 388 -21.50 -1.25 15.52
CA VAL A 388 -20.23 -1.10 16.23
C VAL A 388 -20.37 0.01 17.26
N ASP A 389 -20.17 -0.33 18.54
CA ASP A 389 -20.25 0.58 19.67
C ASP A 389 -19.17 0.27 20.71
N GLY A 390 -18.30 1.24 21.03
CA GLY A 390 -17.28 1.13 22.08
C GLY A 390 -16.34 -0.08 21.94
N GLY A 391 -16.01 -0.52 20.71
CA GLY A 391 -15.21 -1.73 20.48
C GLY A 391 -15.99 -3.04 20.66
N ARG A 392 -17.30 -2.99 20.65
CA ARG A 392 -18.20 -4.15 20.57
C ARG A 392 -18.86 -4.19 19.20
N VAL A 393 -19.03 -5.39 18.66
CA VAL A 393 -19.64 -5.61 17.35
C VAL A 393 -20.78 -6.59 17.52
N SER A 394 -21.99 -6.18 17.11
CA SER A 394 -23.20 -7.00 17.17
C SER A 394 -23.85 -7.10 15.79
N ARG A 395 -24.25 -8.30 15.40
CA ARG A 395 -24.98 -8.51 14.15
C ARG A 395 -26.40 -7.97 14.28
N GLN A 396 -26.87 -7.25 13.25
CA GLN A 396 -28.25 -6.80 13.13
C GLN A 396 -28.97 -7.62 12.05
N GLU A 397 -30.15 -8.10 12.36
CA GLU A 397 -30.96 -8.87 11.39
C GLU A 397 -31.74 -7.95 10.45
N LYS A 398 -32.09 -6.73 10.88
CA LYS A 398 -32.74 -5.67 10.09
C LYS A 398 -32.34 -4.30 10.64
N LEU A 399 -32.33 -3.28 9.78
CA LEU A 399 -32.28 -1.89 10.24
C LEU A 399 -33.60 -1.60 10.94
N GLU A 400 -33.55 -1.25 12.23
CA GLU A 400 -34.70 -0.64 12.90
C GLU A 400 -34.96 0.72 12.26
N ALA A 401 -36.19 0.98 11.85
CA ALA A 401 -36.57 2.27 11.33
C ALA A 401 -36.25 3.35 12.39
N PRO A 402 -35.68 4.50 12.03
CA PRO A 402 -35.44 5.58 12.99
C PRO A 402 -36.74 5.99 13.62
N THR A 403 -36.84 5.89 14.96
CA THR A 403 -37.94 6.37 15.78
C THR A 403 -38.00 7.89 15.80
#